data_6be97e8d5a0a4e7bf4aff935d61398a0
#
_entry.id   6be97e8d5a0a4e7bf4aff935d61398a0
#
_cell.length_a   1.000
_cell.length_b   1.000
_cell.length_c   1.000
_cell.angle_alpha   90.00
_cell.angle_beta   90.00
_cell.angle_gamma   90.00
#
_symmetry.space_group_name_H-M   'P 1'
#
loop_
_entity.id
_entity.type
_entity.pdbx_description
1 polymer ?
#
loop_
_entity_poly.entity_id
_entity_poly.type
_entity_poly.pdbx_seq_one_letter_code
_entity_poly.pdbx_strand_id
1 'polypeptide(L)'
;MQPFEKTPDAVTGRRISAVDYAKTFAILCVVVIHVSSEVLLGRQIGSAAWLEGLFWSSLARGAVPMFLMCSGALFMDRSGGLYVRHIWNRNIPHILIALFVWAAVYKVIPRFLHEKLTAEALHTILLELLRGQHEGHLYFLHIMLLVYAALPITYTFAAHADEKTERYALSFWILYGVLLPTLKSLGLLQAFSGIFLQWPLTLAWGAIGCTWLGHFLIKRKPLPVHLTAAMILIGFIICFAGTWPRSIRTGKLSAQLLEGLSPGPCFLAAGFFSLCIRIGKKENRKMERIAKALSSGSFCVYLVHLLVLRVLAHVGFSTSCFRPAVSVPFLTLLCLLGSYCIYLILKRIPWVNRWLI
;
A
#
# COMPACT_ATOMS: atom_id res chain seq x y z
N MET A 1 40.89 -13.08 5.75
CA MET A 1 40.24 -12.98 4.40
C MET A 1 39.74 -14.36 4.05
N GLN A 2 38.46 -14.64 4.29
CA GLN A 2 37.85 -15.89 3.84
C GLN A 2 37.26 -15.68 2.44
N PRO A 3 37.32 -16.70 1.56
CA PRO A 3 36.91 -16.57 0.17
C PRO A 3 35.39 -16.42 0.06
N PHE A 4 34.97 -15.44 -0.73
CA PHE A 4 33.56 -15.21 -1.08
C PHE A 4 33.05 -16.42 -1.87
N GLU A 5 32.29 -17.25 -1.21
CA GLU A 5 31.62 -18.39 -1.78
C GLU A 5 30.37 -17.92 -2.59
N LYS A 6 30.32 -18.46 -3.79
CA LYS A 6 29.22 -18.65 -4.73
C LYS A 6 27.87 -18.01 -4.39
N THR A 7 27.37 -17.17 -5.29
CA THR A 7 25.97 -16.79 -5.41
C THR A 7 25.09 -18.04 -5.31
N PRO A 8 24.26 -18.20 -4.28
CA PRO A 8 23.21 -19.19 -4.34
C PRO A 8 22.09 -18.59 -5.21
N ASP A 9 21.99 -19.04 -6.44
CA ASP A 9 20.75 -18.98 -7.20
C ASP A 9 19.67 -19.66 -6.36
N ALA A 10 18.54 -18.97 -6.22
CA ALA A 10 17.37 -19.43 -5.52
C ALA A 10 17.56 -19.76 -4.02
N VAL A 11 17.62 -18.74 -3.18
CA VAL A 11 17.12 -18.91 -1.82
C VAL A 11 15.63 -19.24 -1.96
N THR A 12 15.29 -20.52 -1.91
CA THR A 12 13.93 -21.03 -1.79
C THR A 12 13.37 -20.60 -0.43
N GLY A 13 13.10 -19.31 -0.29
CA GLY A 13 12.35 -18.80 0.84
C GLY A 13 10.98 -19.50 0.84
N ARG A 14 10.71 -20.28 1.88
CA ARG A 14 9.42 -20.96 2.07
C ARG A 14 8.31 -19.94 1.84
N ARG A 15 7.50 -20.18 0.79
CA ARG A 15 6.39 -19.27 0.45
C ARG A 15 5.41 -19.24 1.61
N ILE A 16 5.02 -18.03 2.05
CA ILE A 16 4.15 -17.82 3.19
C ILE A 16 2.74 -17.56 2.67
N SER A 17 1.84 -18.54 2.73
CA SER A 17 0.46 -18.42 2.25
C SER A 17 -0.28 -17.21 2.83
N ALA A 18 -0.04 -16.87 4.09
CA ALA A 18 -0.60 -15.69 4.74
C ALA A 18 -0.26 -14.38 4.01
N VAL A 19 0.98 -14.26 3.50
CA VAL A 19 1.41 -13.09 2.73
C VAL A 19 0.73 -13.04 1.36
N ASP A 20 0.50 -14.18 0.72
CA ASP A 20 -0.25 -14.24 -0.53
C ASP A 20 -1.71 -13.76 -0.35
N TYR A 21 -2.38 -14.20 0.72
CA TYR A 21 -3.71 -13.70 1.08
C TYR A 21 -3.70 -12.20 1.38
N ALA A 22 -2.71 -11.74 2.17
CA ALA A 22 -2.60 -10.33 2.53
C ALA A 22 -2.36 -9.44 1.31
N LYS A 23 -1.48 -9.82 0.38
CA LYS A 23 -1.25 -9.08 -0.86
C LYS A 23 -2.48 -9.05 -1.76
N THR A 24 -3.18 -10.19 -1.88
CA THR A 24 -4.42 -10.28 -2.67
C THR A 24 -5.51 -9.37 -2.10
N PHE A 25 -5.68 -9.36 -0.78
CA PHE A 25 -6.64 -8.48 -0.13
C PHE A 25 -6.23 -7.02 -0.21
N ALA A 26 -4.94 -6.71 -0.01
CA ALA A 26 -4.43 -5.35 -0.08
C ALA A 26 -4.62 -4.72 -1.48
N ILE A 27 -4.37 -5.48 -2.56
CA ILE A 27 -4.57 -4.95 -3.92
C ILE A 27 -6.05 -4.73 -4.24
N LEU A 28 -6.95 -5.59 -3.77
CA LEU A 28 -8.39 -5.35 -3.82
C LEU A 28 -8.74 -4.02 -3.15
N CYS A 29 -8.24 -3.81 -1.92
CA CYS A 29 -8.48 -2.58 -1.16
C CYS A 29 -7.91 -1.34 -1.87
N VAL A 30 -6.75 -1.42 -2.52
CA VAL A 30 -6.20 -0.30 -3.31
C VAL A 30 -7.19 0.14 -4.39
N VAL A 31 -7.74 -0.80 -5.14
CA VAL A 31 -8.71 -0.47 -6.20
C VAL A 31 -9.99 0.11 -5.61
N VAL A 32 -10.51 -0.46 -4.50
CA VAL A 32 -11.66 0.10 -3.77
C VAL A 32 -11.41 1.55 -3.34
N ILE A 33 -10.21 1.87 -2.82
CA ILE A 33 -9.84 3.24 -2.42
C ILE A 33 -9.96 4.19 -3.61
N HIS A 34 -9.44 3.82 -4.77
CA HIS A 34 -9.45 4.71 -5.93
C HIS A 34 -10.84 4.88 -6.53
N VAL A 35 -11.63 3.81 -6.63
CA VAL A 35 -13.03 3.90 -7.07
C VAL A 35 -13.88 4.72 -6.09
N SER A 36 -13.75 4.47 -4.79
CA SER A 36 -14.52 5.23 -3.78
C SER A 36 -14.07 6.69 -3.64
N SER A 37 -12.80 7.00 -3.97
CA SER A 37 -12.30 8.38 -3.98
C SER A 37 -12.98 9.23 -5.06
N GLU A 38 -13.34 8.66 -6.21
CA GLU A 38 -14.13 9.35 -7.23
C GLU A 38 -15.50 9.79 -6.66
N VAL A 39 -16.16 8.93 -5.89
CA VAL A 39 -17.41 9.26 -5.19
C VAL A 39 -17.22 10.38 -4.18
N LEU A 40 -16.18 10.29 -3.34
CA LEU A 40 -15.89 11.26 -2.28
C LEU A 40 -15.56 12.65 -2.83
N LEU A 41 -14.96 12.73 -4.00
CA LEU A 41 -14.59 13.98 -4.65
C LEU A 41 -15.72 14.54 -5.54
N GLY A 42 -16.58 13.67 -6.09
CA GLY A 42 -17.62 14.07 -7.04
C GLY A 42 -19.02 14.21 -6.47
N ARG A 43 -19.29 13.80 -5.22
CA ARG A 43 -20.62 13.87 -4.59
C ARG A 43 -20.67 14.91 -3.48
N GLN A 44 -21.85 15.48 -3.27
CA GLN A 44 -22.09 16.43 -2.19
C GLN A 44 -21.79 15.79 -0.82
N ILE A 45 -20.97 16.46 -0.03
CA ILE A 45 -20.55 16.00 1.31
C ILE A 45 -21.78 15.83 2.20
N GLY A 46 -21.85 14.68 2.88
CA GLY A 46 -22.98 14.34 3.75
C GLY A 46 -24.19 13.74 3.05
N SER A 47 -24.23 13.72 1.69
CA SER A 47 -25.28 13.00 0.99
C SER A 47 -25.18 11.47 1.22
N ALA A 48 -26.31 10.76 1.04
CA ALA A 48 -26.32 9.31 1.15
C ALA A 48 -25.28 8.63 0.24
N ALA A 49 -25.14 9.10 -1.01
CA ALA A 49 -24.15 8.60 -1.95
C ALA A 49 -22.71 8.87 -1.46
N TRP A 50 -22.44 10.05 -0.89
CA TRP A 50 -21.15 10.36 -0.32
C TRP A 50 -20.81 9.47 0.89
N LEU A 51 -21.78 9.20 1.76
CA LEU A 51 -21.61 8.31 2.92
C LEU A 51 -21.35 6.86 2.48
N GLU A 52 -22.01 6.38 1.43
CA GLU A 52 -21.71 5.07 0.83
C GLU A 52 -20.27 5.01 0.30
N GLY A 53 -19.81 6.08 -0.36
CA GLY A 53 -18.40 6.20 -0.80
C GLY A 53 -17.43 6.23 0.38
N LEU A 54 -17.76 6.97 1.46
CA LEU A 54 -16.95 7.02 2.68
C LEU A 54 -16.88 5.66 3.37
N PHE A 55 -17.97 4.89 3.38
CA PHE A 55 -17.99 3.53 3.92
C PHE A 55 -16.97 2.63 3.22
N TRP A 56 -17.01 2.54 1.89
CA TRP A 56 -16.08 1.72 1.12
C TRP A 56 -14.64 2.21 1.26
N SER A 57 -14.42 3.51 1.17
CA SER A 57 -13.11 4.11 1.36
C SER A 57 -12.53 3.80 2.74
N SER A 58 -13.33 3.95 3.80
CA SER A 58 -12.88 3.69 5.17
C SER A 58 -12.53 2.23 5.41
N LEU A 59 -13.33 1.30 4.88
CA LEU A 59 -13.09 -0.14 5.03
C LEU A 59 -11.80 -0.59 4.36
N ALA A 60 -11.44 0.02 3.23
CA ALA A 60 -10.28 -0.37 2.41
C ALA A 60 -8.95 0.29 2.84
N ARG A 61 -8.96 1.27 3.75
CA ARG A 61 -7.76 2.09 4.08
C ARG A 61 -6.56 1.34 4.63
N GLY A 62 -6.74 0.12 5.11
CA GLY A 62 -5.63 -0.74 5.55
C GLY A 62 -4.68 -1.22 4.44
N ALA A 63 -4.93 -0.93 3.16
CA ALA A 63 -4.19 -1.47 2.03
C ALA A 63 -2.68 -1.17 2.06
N VAL A 64 -2.30 0.11 2.19
CA VAL A 64 -0.89 0.54 2.17
C VAL A 64 -0.08 -0.05 3.32
N PRO A 65 -0.50 0.09 4.59
CA PRO A 65 0.24 -0.53 5.68
C PRO A 65 0.27 -2.07 5.56
N MET A 66 -0.75 -2.73 5.00
CA MET A 66 -0.70 -4.18 4.73
C MET A 66 0.40 -4.56 3.75
N PHE A 67 0.63 -3.82 2.67
CA PHE A 67 1.74 -4.08 1.76
C PHE A 67 3.10 -3.92 2.45
N LEU A 68 3.24 -2.90 3.31
CA LEU A 68 4.44 -2.71 4.12
C LEU A 68 4.65 -3.87 5.09
N MET A 69 3.59 -4.33 5.76
CA MET A 69 3.64 -5.52 6.63
C MET A 69 4.03 -6.78 5.88
N CYS A 70 3.54 -6.98 4.65
CA CYS A 70 3.98 -8.08 3.79
C CYS A 70 5.49 -8.03 3.51
N SER A 71 6.05 -6.84 3.29
CA SER A 71 7.48 -6.66 3.10
C SER A 71 8.27 -7.06 4.35
N GLY A 72 7.84 -6.65 5.53
CA GLY A 72 8.45 -7.06 6.80
C GLY A 72 8.41 -8.57 7.01
N ALA A 73 7.25 -9.20 6.78
CA ALA A 73 7.08 -10.64 6.90
C ALA A 73 7.97 -11.45 5.95
N LEU A 74 8.26 -10.90 4.76
CA LEU A 74 9.07 -11.59 3.75
C LEU A 74 10.57 -11.37 3.93
N PHE A 75 10.98 -10.19 4.35
CA PHE A 75 12.40 -9.82 4.36
C PHE A 75 13.06 -9.98 5.73
N MET A 76 12.32 -9.81 6.83
CA MET A 76 12.89 -9.86 8.18
C MET A 76 12.97 -11.26 8.79
N ASP A 77 12.37 -12.28 8.16
CA ASP A 77 12.38 -13.69 8.63
C ASP A 77 13.21 -14.60 7.72
N ARG A 78 14.28 -14.09 7.12
CA ARG A 78 15.14 -14.89 6.23
C ARG A 78 16.21 -15.61 7.04
N SER A 79 16.12 -16.93 7.11
CA SER A 79 17.13 -17.80 7.73
C SER A 79 18.50 -17.77 7.04
N GLY A 80 18.56 -17.36 5.78
CA GLY A 80 19.80 -17.23 4.99
C GLY A 80 20.49 -15.87 5.07
N GLY A 81 20.01 -14.95 5.92
CA GLY A 81 20.52 -13.58 6.00
C GLY A 81 19.97 -12.64 4.92
N LEU A 82 20.18 -11.38 5.14
CA LEU A 82 19.83 -10.31 4.19
C LEU A 82 21.10 -9.77 3.53
N TYR A 83 21.23 -9.99 2.24
CA TYR A 83 22.37 -9.48 1.49
C TYR A 83 22.13 -8.04 1.03
N VAL A 84 22.83 -7.09 1.63
CA VAL A 84 22.78 -5.65 1.27
C VAL A 84 23.01 -5.46 -0.22
N ARG A 85 24.00 -6.17 -0.81
CA ARG A 85 24.29 -6.14 -2.25
C ARG A 85 23.07 -6.52 -3.11
N HIS A 86 22.24 -7.48 -2.67
CA HIS A 86 21.04 -7.88 -3.40
C HIS A 86 19.98 -6.78 -3.42
N ILE A 87 19.83 -6.06 -2.30
CA ILE A 87 18.90 -4.93 -2.22
C ILE A 87 19.30 -3.83 -3.21
N TRP A 88 20.58 -3.44 -3.19
CA TRP A 88 21.09 -2.35 -4.03
C TRP A 88 21.21 -2.73 -5.51
N ASN A 89 21.51 -3.99 -5.83
CA ASN A 89 21.70 -4.41 -7.23
C ASN A 89 20.42 -4.94 -7.88
N ARG A 90 19.37 -5.26 -7.11
CA ARG A 90 18.14 -5.85 -7.65
C ARG A 90 16.86 -5.16 -7.18
N ASN A 91 16.64 -5.07 -5.87
CA ASN A 91 15.35 -4.58 -5.36
C ASN A 91 15.15 -3.08 -5.63
N ILE A 92 16.13 -2.25 -5.29
CA ILE A 92 16.07 -0.80 -5.51
C ILE A 92 16.02 -0.45 -7.00
N PRO A 93 16.90 -0.99 -7.88
CA PRO A 93 16.81 -0.74 -9.32
C PRO A 93 15.48 -1.17 -9.94
N HIS A 94 14.92 -2.31 -9.51
CA HIS A 94 13.60 -2.75 -9.99
C HIS A 94 12.53 -1.70 -9.68
N ILE A 95 12.44 -1.21 -8.44
CA ILE A 95 11.46 -0.19 -8.08
C ILE A 95 11.71 1.13 -8.79
N LEU A 96 12.98 1.55 -8.96
CA LEU A 96 13.33 2.78 -9.68
C LEU A 96 12.92 2.69 -11.16
N ILE A 97 13.26 1.60 -11.83
CA ILE A 97 12.92 1.39 -13.25
C ILE A 97 11.38 1.37 -13.41
N ALA A 98 10.67 0.63 -12.55
CA ALA A 98 9.22 0.60 -12.57
C ALA A 98 8.63 2.00 -12.33
N LEU A 99 9.14 2.76 -11.35
CA LEU A 99 8.67 4.10 -11.03
C LEU A 99 8.80 5.05 -12.23
N PHE A 100 10.00 5.15 -12.84
CA PHE A 100 10.22 6.08 -13.94
C PHE A 100 9.50 5.68 -15.22
N VAL A 101 9.50 4.39 -15.55
CA VAL A 101 8.79 3.90 -16.75
C VAL A 101 7.28 4.11 -16.62
N TRP A 102 6.67 3.73 -15.50
CA TRP A 102 5.24 3.92 -15.31
C TRP A 102 4.86 5.40 -15.14
N ALA A 103 5.68 6.22 -14.50
CA ALA A 103 5.47 7.66 -14.46
C ALA A 103 5.49 8.27 -15.89
N ALA A 104 6.41 7.82 -16.75
CA ALA A 104 6.43 8.23 -18.16
C ALA A 104 5.18 7.77 -18.91
N VAL A 105 4.75 6.50 -18.73
CA VAL A 105 3.52 5.95 -19.34
C VAL A 105 2.31 6.80 -18.97
N TYR A 106 2.14 7.15 -17.70
CA TYR A 106 1.02 7.99 -17.22
C TYR A 106 1.03 9.41 -17.77
N LYS A 107 2.19 9.96 -18.13
CA LYS A 107 2.31 11.30 -18.72
C LYS A 107 2.18 11.28 -20.25
N VAL A 108 2.72 10.26 -20.90
CA VAL A 108 2.74 10.15 -22.36
C VAL A 108 1.38 9.74 -22.92
N ILE A 109 0.73 8.73 -22.34
CA ILE A 109 -0.54 8.19 -22.89
C ILE A 109 -1.63 9.26 -23.00
N PRO A 110 -1.97 10.05 -21.96
CA PRO A 110 -3.00 11.08 -22.08
C PRO A 110 -2.65 12.16 -23.11
N ARG A 111 -1.38 12.60 -23.16
CA ARG A 111 -0.94 13.59 -24.15
C ARG A 111 -1.00 13.05 -25.58
N PHE A 112 -0.59 11.79 -25.80
CA PHE A 112 -0.68 11.14 -27.09
C PHE A 112 -2.13 11.01 -27.62
N LEU A 113 -3.10 10.80 -26.71
CA LEU A 113 -4.51 10.64 -27.07
C LEU A 113 -5.24 11.97 -27.32
N HIS A 114 -4.79 13.06 -26.70
CA HIS A 114 -5.49 14.35 -26.71
C HIS A 114 -4.72 15.46 -27.41
N GLU A 115 -3.41 15.34 -27.54
CA GLU A 115 -2.50 16.37 -28.08
C GLU A 115 -1.44 15.73 -29.00
N LYS A 116 -0.80 16.55 -29.83
CA LYS A 116 0.38 16.11 -30.60
C LYS A 116 1.60 16.05 -29.66
N LEU A 117 2.32 14.93 -29.67
CA LEU A 117 3.60 14.81 -28.99
C LEU A 117 4.65 15.66 -29.72
N THR A 118 4.82 16.90 -29.29
CA THR A 118 5.89 17.80 -29.77
C THR A 118 7.18 17.57 -28.99
N ALA A 119 8.31 18.03 -29.53
CA ALA A 119 9.60 18.00 -28.82
C ALA A 119 9.54 18.79 -27.49
N GLU A 120 8.80 19.90 -27.47
CA GLU A 120 8.56 20.70 -26.25
C GLU A 120 7.76 19.95 -25.20
N ALA A 121 6.71 19.21 -25.60
CA ALA A 121 5.94 18.35 -24.70
C ALA A 121 6.80 17.24 -24.10
N LEU A 122 7.68 16.61 -24.91
CA LEU A 122 8.61 15.58 -24.43
C LEU A 122 9.63 16.16 -23.44
N HIS A 123 10.19 17.34 -23.73
CA HIS A 123 11.09 18.04 -22.80
C HIS A 123 10.40 18.34 -21.47
N THR A 124 9.15 18.83 -21.50
CA THR A 124 8.35 19.09 -20.30
C THR A 124 8.13 17.82 -19.49
N ILE A 125 7.75 16.69 -20.14
CA ILE A 125 7.60 15.38 -19.48
C ILE A 125 8.90 14.98 -18.79
N LEU A 126 10.04 15.11 -19.46
CA LEU A 126 11.34 14.75 -18.90
C LEU A 126 11.66 15.57 -17.65
N LEU A 127 11.43 16.89 -17.69
CA LEU A 127 11.64 17.76 -16.53
C LEU A 127 10.72 17.40 -15.36
N GLU A 128 9.44 17.11 -15.62
CA GLU A 128 8.48 16.67 -14.60
C GLU A 128 8.92 15.35 -13.95
N LEU A 129 9.40 14.38 -14.77
CA LEU A 129 9.90 13.10 -14.25
C LEU A 129 11.13 13.29 -13.36
N LEU A 130 12.10 14.11 -13.80
CA LEU A 130 13.32 14.40 -13.02
C LEU A 130 13.03 15.18 -11.73
N ARG A 131 11.98 16.01 -11.71
CA ARG A 131 11.52 16.73 -10.52
C ARG A 131 10.68 15.89 -9.57
N GLY A 132 10.45 14.60 -9.88
CA GLY A 132 9.62 13.72 -9.06
C GLY A 132 8.12 14.03 -9.11
N GLN A 133 7.66 14.78 -10.11
CA GLN A 133 6.24 15.09 -10.31
C GLN A 133 5.53 13.91 -10.98
N HIS A 134 5.35 12.85 -10.21
CA HIS A 134 4.75 11.59 -10.65
C HIS A 134 3.24 11.57 -10.33
N GLU A 135 2.52 10.60 -10.92
CA GLU A 135 1.11 10.35 -10.57
C GLU A 135 0.96 10.03 -9.07
N GLY A 136 -0.11 10.58 -8.47
CA GLY A 136 -0.28 10.53 -7.01
C GLY A 136 -0.22 9.14 -6.42
N HIS A 137 -0.75 8.11 -7.09
CA HIS A 137 -0.71 6.74 -6.57
C HIS A 137 0.72 6.15 -6.53
N LEU A 138 1.64 6.60 -7.40
CA LEU A 138 3.03 6.11 -7.42
C LEU A 138 3.85 6.52 -6.18
N TYR A 139 3.30 7.36 -5.28
CA TYR A 139 3.94 7.73 -4.01
C TYR A 139 4.39 6.50 -3.19
N PHE A 140 3.66 5.39 -3.30
CA PHE A 140 4.00 4.16 -2.59
C PHE A 140 5.34 3.56 -3.05
N LEU A 141 5.72 3.72 -4.33
CA LEU A 141 7.05 3.29 -4.81
C LEU A 141 8.17 4.10 -4.16
N HIS A 142 7.96 5.41 -3.94
CA HIS A 142 8.91 6.24 -3.20
C HIS A 142 9.08 5.74 -1.75
N ILE A 143 7.97 5.40 -1.08
CA ILE A 143 8.02 4.79 0.26
C ILE A 143 8.79 3.47 0.21
N MET A 144 8.55 2.62 -0.77
CA MET A 144 9.23 1.33 -0.90
C MET A 144 10.74 1.47 -1.12
N LEU A 145 11.20 2.48 -1.86
CA LEU A 145 12.64 2.79 -1.98
C LEU A 145 13.28 3.06 -0.63
N LEU A 146 12.64 3.91 0.19
CA LEU A 146 13.12 4.24 1.54
C LEU A 146 13.08 3.02 2.46
N VAL A 147 12.02 2.22 2.39
CA VAL A 147 11.89 0.96 3.15
C VAL A 147 13.01 -0.01 2.77
N TYR A 148 13.27 -0.20 1.47
CA TYR A 148 14.35 -1.09 1.03
C TYR A 148 15.74 -0.57 1.42
N ALA A 149 15.98 0.74 1.35
CA ALA A 149 17.24 1.33 1.81
C ALA A 149 17.45 1.11 3.33
N ALA A 150 16.39 1.18 4.13
CA ALA A 150 16.44 0.95 5.57
C ALA A 150 16.46 -0.56 5.96
N LEU A 151 16.13 -1.45 5.01
CA LEU A 151 15.92 -2.87 5.30
C LEU A 151 17.14 -3.59 5.93
N PRO A 152 18.42 -3.30 5.57
CA PRO A 152 19.57 -3.92 6.26
C PRO A 152 19.60 -3.61 7.75
N ILE A 153 19.26 -2.38 8.14
CA ILE A 153 19.24 -1.94 9.54
C ILE A 153 18.08 -2.61 10.27
N THR A 154 16.89 -2.56 9.69
CA THR A 154 15.68 -3.13 10.31
C THR A 154 15.71 -4.65 10.40
N TYR A 155 16.33 -5.31 9.42
CA TYR A 155 16.60 -6.75 9.48
C TYR A 155 17.55 -7.11 10.62
N THR A 156 18.69 -6.40 10.74
CA THR A 156 19.64 -6.64 11.82
C THR A 156 19.00 -6.47 13.20
N PHE A 157 18.19 -5.42 13.36
CA PHE A 157 17.41 -5.22 14.57
C PHE A 157 16.46 -6.39 14.83
N ALA A 158 15.64 -6.78 13.85
CA ALA A 158 14.65 -7.85 14.00
C ALA A 158 15.27 -9.23 14.25
N ALA A 159 16.50 -9.46 13.75
CA ALA A 159 17.24 -10.72 13.95
C ALA A 159 17.79 -10.87 15.37
N HIS A 160 18.12 -9.77 16.07
CA HIS A 160 18.79 -9.78 17.37
C HIS A 160 17.95 -9.26 18.51
N ALA A 161 16.82 -8.59 18.23
CA ALA A 161 15.94 -8.06 19.26
C ALA A 161 15.17 -9.18 19.96
N ASP A 162 15.13 -9.14 21.28
CA ASP A 162 14.22 -9.96 22.07
C ASP A 162 12.76 -9.40 21.99
N GLU A 163 11.82 -10.17 22.49
CA GLU A 163 10.40 -9.79 22.41
C GLU A 163 10.09 -8.48 23.15
N LYS A 164 10.79 -8.17 24.25
CA LYS A 164 10.61 -6.93 25.00
C LYS A 164 11.08 -5.72 24.18
N THR A 165 12.25 -5.85 23.56
CA THR A 165 12.82 -4.82 22.67
C THR A 165 11.96 -4.61 21.43
N GLU A 166 11.44 -5.68 20.80
CA GLU A 166 10.49 -5.55 19.69
C GLU A 166 9.22 -4.80 20.09
N ARG A 167 8.62 -5.14 21.25
CA ARG A 167 7.42 -4.46 21.78
C ARG A 167 7.70 -2.99 22.08
N TYR A 168 8.85 -2.68 22.68
CA TYR A 168 9.28 -1.30 22.90
C TYR A 168 9.39 -0.52 21.60
N ALA A 169 10.07 -1.06 20.60
CA ALA A 169 10.22 -0.42 19.29
C ALA A 169 8.87 -0.18 18.59
N LEU A 170 7.95 -1.14 18.67
CA LEU A 170 6.59 -0.99 18.15
C LEU A 170 5.79 0.08 18.89
N SER A 171 5.90 0.13 20.22
CA SER A 171 5.22 1.16 21.04
C SER A 171 5.76 2.55 20.73
N PHE A 172 7.09 2.68 20.59
CA PHE A 172 7.75 3.92 20.19
C PHE A 172 7.28 4.35 18.80
N TRP A 173 7.23 3.43 17.82
CA TRP A 173 6.73 3.71 16.49
C TRP A 173 5.26 4.13 16.50
N ILE A 174 4.38 3.46 17.24
CA ILE A 174 2.97 3.83 17.35
C ILE A 174 2.85 5.26 17.86
N LEU A 175 3.59 5.62 18.90
CA LEU A 175 3.54 6.96 19.48
C LEU A 175 4.07 8.03 18.51
N TYR A 176 5.29 7.86 18.01
CA TYR A 176 5.99 8.90 17.25
C TYR A 176 5.75 8.81 15.74
N GLY A 177 5.51 7.62 15.19
CA GLY A 177 5.31 7.40 13.75
C GLY A 177 3.85 7.42 13.31
N VAL A 178 2.90 7.21 14.24
CA VAL A 178 1.46 7.13 13.92
C VAL A 178 0.66 8.18 14.69
N LEU A 179 0.66 8.13 16.02
CA LEU A 179 -0.22 9.00 16.83
C LEU A 179 0.19 10.47 16.75
N LEU A 180 1.45 10.78 17.05
CA LEU A 180 1.91 12.18 17.09
C LEU A 180 1.76 12.91 15.73
N PRO A 181 2.16 12.35 14.58
CA PRO A 181 1.92 12.97 13.28
C PRO A 181 0.42 13.18 12.99
N THR A 182 -0.43 12.22 13.38
CA THR A 182 -1.88 12.33 13.21
C THR A 182 -2.46 13.44 14.07
N LEU A 183 -2.12 13.52 15.36
CA LEU A 183 -2.56 14.59 16.26
C LEU A 183 -2.12 15.97 15.73
N LYS A 184 -0.90 16.06 15.20
CA LYS A 184 -0.39 17.28 14.56
C LYS A 184 -1.21 17.65 13.33
N SER A 185 -1.50 16.71 12.45
CA SER A 185 -2.29 16.95 11.21
C SER A 185 -3.74 17.33 11.52
N LEU A 186 -4.28 16.86 12.63
CA LEU A 186 -5.61 17.21 13.13
C LEU A 186 -5.66 18.60 13.82
N GLY A 187 -4.51 19.27 14.00
CA GLY A 187 -4.42 20.55 14.68
C GLY A 187 -4.60 20.48 16.21
N LEU A 188 -4.56 19.27 16.79
CA LEU A 188 -4.78 19.08 18.24
C LEU A 188 -3.54 19.44 19.07
N LEU A 189 -2.40 19.65 18.43
CA LEU A 189 -1.13 20.00 19.09
C LEU A 189 -0.71 21.46 18.86
N GLN A 190 -1.63 22.34 18.45
CA GLN A 190 -1.32 23.76 18.18
C GLN A 190 -0.78 24.52 19.39
N ALA A 191 -1.23 24.13 20.59
CA ALA A 191 -0.73 24.71 21.86
C ALA A 191 0.74 24.33 22.15
N PHE A 192 1.26 23.27 21.52
CA PHE A 192 2.61 22.78 21.71
C PHE A 192 3.47 23.12 20.48
N SER A 193 3.98 24.35 20.43
CA SER A 193 4.89 24.81 19.36
C SER A 193 6.38 24.60 19.69
N GLY A 194 6.68 23.83 20.73
CA GLY A 194 8.04 23.61 21.22
C GLY A 194 8.93 22.75 20.32
N ILE A 195 10.20 22.64 20.69
CA ILE A 195 11.27 21.99 19.92
C ILE A 195 10.91 20.54 19.55
N PHE A 196 10.29 19.78 20.44
CA PHE A 196 9.96 18.37 20.19
C PHE A 196 8.99 18.15 19.00
N LEU A 197 8.19 19.16 18.62
CA LEU A 197 7.34 19.12 17.44
C LEU A 197 8.04 19.57 16.15
N GLN A 198 9.23 20.15 16.24
CA GLN A 198 10.02 20.58 15.08
C GLN A 198 10.67 19.40 14.37
N TRP A 199 10.82 18.26 15.05
CA TRP A 199 11.41 17.04 14.54
C TRP A 199 10.35 15.97 14.30
N PRO A 200 9.40 16.16 13.36
CA PRO A 200 8.39 15.15 13.06
C PRO A 200 9.05 13.95 12.42
N LEU A 201 8.66 12.75 12.86
CA LEU A 201 9.05 11.53 12.20
C LEU A 201 8.45 11.52 10.78
N THR A 202 9.28 11.19 9.81
CA THR A 202 8.91 11.22 8.39
C THR A 202 7.96 10.07 8.04
N LEU A 203 7.30 10.18 6.88
CA LEU A 203 6.47 9.11 6.30
C LEU A 203 7.27 7.80 6.15
N ALA A 204 8.57 7.89 5.82
CA ALA A 204 9.47 6.74 5.73
C ALA A 204 9.62 6.02 7.07
N TRP A 205 9.76 6.75 8.19
CA TRP A 205 9.84 6.15 9.51
C TRP A 205 8.54 5.42 9.87
N GLY A 206 7.40 6.02 9.63
CA GLY A 206 6.10 5.38 9.83
C GLY A 206 5.95 4.10 9.00
N ALA A 207 6.41 4.09 7.77
CA ALA A 207 6.40 2.93 6.89
C ALA A 207 7.30 1.79 7.39
N ILE A 208 8.47 2.12 7.95
CA ILE A 208 9.38 1.15 8.57
C ILE A 208 8.69 0.43 9.73
N GLY A 209 7.99 1.14 10.59
CA GLY A 209 7.24 0.51 11.70
C GLY A 209 6.15 -0.46 11.23
N CYS A 210 5.50 -0.20 10.09
CA CYS A 210 4.59 -1.17 9.49
C CYS A 210 5.30 -2.47 9.08
N THR A 211 6.53 -2.40 8.58
CA THR A 211 7.30 -3.63 8.26
C THR A 211 7.62 -4.42 9.54
N TRP A 212 8.02 -3.75 10.61
CA TRP A 212 8.22 -4.40 11.91
C TRP A 212 6.94 -5.05 12.44
N LEU A 213 5.81 -4.37 12.35
CA LEU A 213 4.52 -4.92 12.77
C LEU A 213 4.18 -6.19 12.00
N GLY A 214 4.41 -6.22 10.68
CA GLY A 214 4.21 -7.40 9.85
C GLY A 214 5.09 -8.58 10.27
N HIS A 215 6.39 -8.32 10.49
CA HIS A 215 7.33 -9.31 11.01
C HIS A 215 6.93 -9.82 12.40
N PHE A 216 6.58 -8.91 13.31
CA PHE A 216 6.13 -9.25 14.66
C PHE A 216 4.90 -10.16 14.65
N LEU A 217 3.91 -9.88 13.82
CA LEU A 217 2.68 -10.65 13.76
C LEU A 217 2.86 -12.02 13.10
N ILE A 218 3.69 -12.13 12.05
CA ILE A 218 3.86 -13.41 11.33
C ILE A 218 4.59 -14.44 12.17
N LYS A 219 5.53 -14.03 13.02
CA LYS A 219 6.28 -14.92 13.91
C LYS A 219 5.45 -15.51 15.05
N ARG A 220 4.32 -14.91 15.36
CA ARG A 220 3.52 -15.26 16.54
C ARG A 220 2.27 -16.08 16.19
N LYS A 221 1.61 -16.60 17.23
CA LYS A 221 0.28 -17.18 17.06
C LYS A 221 -0.68 -16.09 16.54
N PRO A 222 -1.62 -16.42 15.63
CA PRO A 222 -2.62 -15.47 15.19
C PRO A 222 -3.37 -14.88 16.38
N LEU A 223 -3.66 -13.60 16.32
CA LEU A 223 -4.45 -12.93 17.36
C LEU A 223 -5.82 -13.63 17.53
N PRO A 224 -6.39 -13.63 18.73
CA PRO A 224 -7.76 -14.13 18.96
C PRO A 224 -8.75 -13.47 17.99
N VAL A 225 -9.79 -14.21 17.60
CA VAL A 225 -10.78 -13.72 16.60
C VAL A 225 -11.45 -12.42 17.07
N HIS A 226 -11.82 -12.36 18.34
CA HIS A 226 -12.46 -11.18 18.92
C HIS A 226 -11.53 -9.94 18.87
N LEU A 227 -10.23 -10.11 19.15
CA LEU A 227 -9.26 -9.03 19.07
C LEU A 227 -9.03 -8.60 17.62
N THR A 228 -8.94 -9.55 16.70
CA THR A 228 -8.85 -9.28 15.25
C THR A 228 -10.06 -8.48 14.76
N ALA A 229 -11.26 -8.90 15.14
CA ALA A 229 -12.50 -8.21 14.79
C ALA A 229 -12.57 -6.81 15.43
N ALA A 230 -12.18 -6.69 16.70
CA ALA A 230 -12.12 -5.39 17.39
C ALA A 230 -11.17 -4.41 16.69
N MET A 231 -9.99 -4.87 16.27
CA MET A 231 -9.04 -4.02 15.54
C MET A 231 -9.61 -3.52 14.20
N ILE A 232 -10.28 -4.41 13.44
CA ILE A 232 -10.93 -4.03 12.18
C ILE A 232 -12.06 -3.02 12.45
N LEU A 233 -12.89 -3.26 13.45
CA LEU A 233 -14.01 -2.38 13.81
C LEU A 233 -13.51 -1.01 14.29
N ILE A 234 -12.55 -0.98 15.20
CA ILE A 234 -11.95 0.27 15.72
C ILE A 234 -11.32 1.05 14.57
N GLY A 235 -10.53 0.40 13.72
CA GLY A 235 -9.92 1.04 12.56
C GLY A 235 -10.95 1.63 11.61
N PHE A 236 -12.03 0.90 11.32
CA PHE A 236 -13.14 1.39 10.52
C PHE A 236 -13.83 2.60 11.16
N ILE A 237 -14.14 2.52 12.45
CA ILE A 237 -14.79 3.63 13.20
C ILE A 237 -13.91 4.87 13.15
N ILE A 238 -12.61 4.76 13.40
CA ILE A 238 -11.68 5.91 13.32
C ILE A 238 -11.71 6.54 11.93
N CYS A 239 -11.64 5.74 10.86
CA CYS A 239 -11.70 6.25 9.50
C CYS A 239 -13.05 6.89 9.19
N PHE A 240 -14.15 6.19 9.41
CA PHE A 240 -15.50 6.61 9.02
C PHE A 240 -16.02 7.74 9.92
N ALA A 241 -16.15 7.46 11.22
CA ALA A 241 -16.73 8.41 12.16
C ALA A 241 -15.80 9.59 12.46
N GLY A 242 -14.50 9.43 12.29
CA GLY A 242 -13.55 10.54 12.43
C GLY A 242 -13.54 11.47 11.20
N THR A 243 -13.76 10.95 10.00
CA THR A 243 -13.76 11.75 8.76
C THR A 243 -15.09 12.47 8.54
N TRP A 244 -16.21 11.80 8.76
CA TRP A 244 -17.55 12.32 8.46
C TRP A 244 -17.87 13.68 9.11
N PRO A 245 -17.87 13.82 10.46
CA PRO A 245 -18.24 15.09 11.10
C PRO A 245 -17.29 16.24 10.75
N ARG A 246 -15.99 15.92 10.58
CA ARG A 246 -14.97 16.91 10.19
C ARG A 246 -15.23 17.42 8.78
N SER A 247 -15.58 16.53 7.84
CA SER A 247 -15.88 16.90 6.47
C SER A 247 -17.15 17.75 6.39
N ILE A 248 -18.20 17.42 7.15
CA ILE A 248 -19.41 18.24 7.26
C ILE A 248 -19.07 19.64 7.78
N ARG A 249 -18.32 19.73 8.89
CA ARG A 249 -17.97 21.00 9.52
C ARG A 249 -17.11 21.91 8.63
N THR A 250 -16.21 21.31 7.83
CA THR A 250 -15.29 22.09 6.97
C THR A 250 -15.82 22.34 5.57
N GLY A 251 -16.91 21.68 5.17
CA GLY A 251 -17.42 21.71 3.79
C GLY A 251 -16.48 21.08 2.76
N LYS A 252 -15.40 20.40 3.21
CA LYS A 252 -14.41 19.75 2.36
C LYS A 252 -14.05 18.37 2.92
N LEU A 253 -13.63 17.43 2.05
CA LEU A 253 -13.16 16.12 2.49
C LEU A 253 -11.97 16.24 3.43
N SER A 254 -12.15 15.84 4.69
CA SER A 254 -11.11 15.82 5.72
C SER A 254 -10.40 14.47 5.72
N ALA A 255 -9.37 14.32 4.88
CA ALA A 255 -8.74 13.04 4.61
C ALA A 255 -7.69 12.57 5.66
N GLN A 256 -7.36 13.39 6.68
CA GLN A 256 -6.26 13.11 7.62
C GLN A 256 -6.35 11.74 8.30
N LEU A 257 -7.56 11.29 8.65
CA LEU A 257 -7.78 9.97 9.25
C LEU A 257 -7.92 8.83 8.23
N LEU A 258 -7.92 9.17 6.93
CA LEU A 258 -7.87 8.22 5.82
C LEU A 258 -6.45 8.03 5.27
N GLU A 259 -5.47 8.79 5.73
CA GLU A 259 -4.09 8.65 5.29
C GLU A 259 -3.48 7.32 5.76
N GLY A 260 -2.69 6.67 4.89
CA GLY A 260 -2.27 5.28 5.04
C GLY A 260 -1.49 4.94 6.31
N LEU A 261 -0.89 5.92 6.98
CA LEU A 261 -0.14 5.72 8.25
C LEU A 261 -0.85 6.35 9.46
N SER A 262 -2.10 6.79 9.32
CA SER A 262 -2.92 7.22 10.46
C SER A 262 -3.43 6.00 11.27
N PRO A 263 -3.90 6.20 12.52
CA PRO A 263 -4.29 5.09 13.39
C PRO A 263 -5.33 4.15 12.79
N GLY A 264 -6.37 4.69 12.15
CA GLY A 264 -7.44 3.89 11.55
C GLY A 264 -6.92 2.85 10.55
N PRO A 265 -6.21 3.25 9.47
CA PRO A 265 -5.56 2.35 8.53
C PRO A 265 -4.61 1.35 9.18
N CYS A 266 -3.82 1.74 10.19
CA CYS A 266 -2.92 0.84 10.89
C CYS A 266 -3.68 -0.26 11.67
N PHE A 267 -4.78 0.08 12.36
CA PHE A 267 -5.64 -0.89 13.02
C PHE A 267 -6.30 -1.84 12.01
N LEU A 268 -6.84 -1.33 10.91
CA LEU A 268 -7.40 -2.15 9.82
C LEU A 268 -6.37 -3.13 9.26
N ALA A 269 -5.17 -2.63 8.96
CA ALA A 269 -4.10 -3.45 8.42
C ALA A 269 -3.70 -4.57 9.37
N ALA A 270 -3.48 -4.27 10.64
CA ALA A 270 -3.10 -5.25 11.64
C ALA A 270 -4.21 -6.32 11.82
N GLY A 271 -5.48 -5.92 11.84
CA GLY A 271 -6.61 -6.81 11.91
C GLY A 271 -6.72 -7.70 10.68
N PHE A 272 -6.72 -7.15 9.47
CA PHE A 272 -6.81 -7.93 8.23
C PHE A 272 -5.57 -8.81 8.01
N PHE A 273 -4.38 -8.35 8.35
CA PHE A 273 -3.17 -9.16 8.26
C PHE A 273 -3.23 -10.35 9.22
N SER A 274 -3.69 -10.16 10.45
CA SER A 274 -3.91 -11.24 11.42
C SER A 274 -4.96 -12.25 10.93
N LEU A 275 -6.01 -11.78 10.26
CA LEU A 275 -7.01 -12.64 9.61
C LEU A 275 -6.36 -13.47 8.48
N CYS A 276 -5.52 -12.87 7.65
CA CYS A 276 -4.78 -13.55 6.59
C CYS A 276 -3.82 -14.61 7.16
N ILE A 277 -3.13 -14.34 8.29
CA ILE A 277 -2.31 -15.33 8.98
C ILE A 277 -3.18 -16.53 9.43
N ARG A 278 -4.35 -16.26 9.97
CA ARG A 278 -5.29 -17.32 10.42
C ARG A 278 -5.79 -18.16 9.25
N ILE A 279 -6.17 -17.52 8.14
CA ILE A 279 -6.61 -18.22 6.91
C ILE A 279 -5.47 -19.04 6.33
N GLY A 280 -4.27 -18.49 6.27
CA GLY A 280 -3.09 -19.16 5.73
C GLY A 280 -2.64 -20.39 6.54
N LYS A 281 -3.10 -20.53 7.79
CA LYS A 281 -2.89 -21.76 8.61
C LYS A 281 -3.88 -22.87 8.32
N LYS A 282 -4.99 -22.56 7.63
CA LYS A 282 -5.96 -23.57 7.19
C LYS A 282 -5.48 -24.14 5.86
N GLU A 283 -5.15 -25.42 5.82
CA GLU A 283 -4.70 -26.12 4.62
C GLU A 283 -5.81 -26.24 3.58
N ASN A 284 -6.01 -25.18 2.79
CA ASN A 284 -6.94 -25.19 1.67
C ASN A 284 -6.15 -24.95 0.37
N ARG A 285 -5.71 -26.02 -0.26
CA ARG A 285 -4.90 -26.00 -1.49
C ARG A 285 -5.54 -25.22 -2.63
N LYS A 286 -6.87 -25.20 -2.76
CA LYS A 286 -7.58 -24.44 -3.81
C LYS A 286 -7.45 -22.94 -3.56
N MET A 287 -7.76 -22.51 -2.33
CA MET A 287 -7.64 -21.10 -1.93
C MET A 287 -6.20 -20.59 -2.01
N GLU A 288 -5.24 -21.41 -1.61
CA GLU A 288 -3.81 -21.06 -1.72
C GLU A 288 -3.37 -20.87 -3.16
N ARG A 289 -3.80 -21.73 -4.09
CA ARG A 289 -3.51 -21.57 -5.53
C ARG A 289 -4.07 -20.24 -6.06
N ILE A 290 -5.31 -19.91 -5.71
CA ILE A 290 -5.96 -18.65 -6.12
C ILE A 290 -5.20 -17.46 -5.53
N ALA A 291 -4.97 -17.45 -4.22
CA ALA A 291 -4.23 -16.38 -3.56
C ALA A 291 -2.82 -16.20 -4.15
N LYS A 292 -2.13 -17.31 -4.42
CA LYS A 292 -0.83 -17.31 -5.09
C LYS A 292 -0.88 -16.67 -6.48
N ALA A 293 -1.87 -17.01 -7.28
CA ALA A 293 -2.01 -16.47 -8.63
C ALA A 293 -2.26 -14.95 -8.57
N LEU A 294 -3.22 -14.52 -7.75
CA LEU A 294 -3.59 -13.12 -7.60
C LEU A 294 -2.46 -12.29 -6.98
N SER A 295 -1.82 -12.79 -5.93
CA SER A 295 -0.72 -12.08 -5.27
C SER A 295 0.49 -11.88 -6.20
N SER A 296 0.73 -12.82 -7.12
CA SER A 296 1.80 -12.71 -8.11
C SER A 296 1.59 -11.55 -9.09
N GLY A 297 0.33 -11.20 -9.40
CA GLY A 297 -0.01 -10.07 -10.26
C GLY A 297 -0.23 -8.76 -9.49
N SER A 298 -0.20 -8.77 -8.17
CA SER A 298 -0.61 -7.62 -7.34
C SER A 298 0.19 -6.34 -7.63
N PHE A 299 1.48 -6.47 -7.91
CA PHE A 299 2.33 -5.32 -8.25
C PHE A 299 1.96 -4.74 -9.63
N CYS A 300 1.75 -5.58 -10.64
CA CYS A 300 1.27 -5.11 -11.94
C CYS A 300 -0.11 -4.46 -11.83
N VAL A 301 -1.06 -5.08 -11.12
CA VAL A 301 -2.39 -4.49 -10.88
C VAL A 301 -2.26 -3.13 -10.22
N TYR A 302 -1.41 -3.00 -9.20
CA TYR A 302 -1.12 -1.70 -8.56
C TYR A 302 -0.63 -0.65 -9.58
N LEU A 303 0.20 -1.02 -10.53
CA LEU A 303 0.75 -0.09 -11.52
C LEU A 303 -0.27 0.33 -12.59
N VAL A 304 -1.17 -0.57 -13.02
CA VAL A 304 -2.05 -0.33 -14.18
C VAL A 304 -3.49 0.05 -13.84
N HIS A 305 -3.96 -0.17 -12.61
CA HIS A 305 -5.38 -0.05 -12.26
C HIS A 305 -6.00 1.32 -12.58
N LEU A 306 -5.26 2.42 -12.40
CA LEU A 306 -5.78 3.75 -12.76
C LEU A 306 -5.93 3.94 -14.27
N LEU A 307 -5.06 3.33 -15.09
CA LEU A 307 -5.27 3.32 -16.55
C LEU A 307 -6.55 2.56 -16.90
N VAL A 308 -6.75 1.40 -16.28
CA VAL A 308 -7.98 0.62 -16.49
C VAL A 308 -9.22 1.40 -16.04
N LEU A 309 -9.18 2.07 -14.89
CA LEU A 309 -10.28 2.93 -14.43
C LEU A 309 -10.55 4.08 -15.40
N ARG A 310 -9.53 4.74 -15.96
CA ARG A 310 -9.67 5.78 -16.99
C ARG A 310 -10.34 5.21 -18.26
N VAL A 311 -9.93 4.02 -18.70
CA VAL A 311 -10.57 3.35 -19.85
C VAL A 311 -12.02 3.01 -19.56
N LEU A 312 -12.33 2.43 -18.39
CA LEU A 312 -13.70 2.13 -17.97
C LEU A 312 -14.58 3.39 -17.97
N ALA A 313 -14.07 4.50 -17.44
CA ALA A 313 -14.78 5.78 -17.45
C ALA A 313 -15.03 6.28 -18.88
N HIS A 314 -14.04 6.14 -19.76
CA HIS A 314 -14.18 6.56 -21.18
C HIS A 314 -15.24 5.75 -21.93
N VAL A 315 -15.40 4.47 -21.63
CA VAL A 315 -16.45 3.61 -22.22
C VAL A 315 -17.79 3.68 -21.46
N GLY A 316 -17.95 4.65 -20.55
CA GLY A 316 -19.20 4.94 -19.87
C GLY A 316 -19.41 4.23 -18.51
N PHE A 317 -18.46 3.41 -18.05
CA PHE A 317 -18.52 2.79 -16.72
C PHE A 317 -17.91 3.71 -15.66
N SER A 318 -18.76 4.42 -14.92
CA SER A 318 -18.36 5.32 -13.84
C SER A 318 -19.14 5.05 -12.55
N THR A 319 -18.72 5.68 -11.47
CA THR A 319 -19.41 5.59 -10.16
C THR A 319 -20.81 6.22 -10.19
N SER A 320 -21.18 6.88 -11.30
CA SER A 320 -22.51 7.47 -11.51
C SER A 320 -23.53 6.50 -12.11
N CYS A 321 -23.11 5.34 -12.64
CA CYS A 321 -24.01 4.35 -13.26
C CYS A 321 -25.02 3.77 -12.27
N PHE A 322 -24.63 3.60 -11.01
CA PHE A 322 -25.46 3.05 -9.94
C PHE A 322 -25.20 3.79 -8.63
N ARG A 323 -25.96 3.47 -7.57
CA ARG A 323 -25.63 3.91 -6.21
C ARG A 323 -24.22 3.42 -5.83
N PRO A 324 -23.41 4.21 -5.09
CA PRO A 324 -22.05 3.84 -4.72
C PRO A 324 -21.94 2.51 -3.96
N ALA A 325 -22.98 2.14 -3.22
CA ALA A 325 -23.05 0.82 -2.58
C ALA A 325 -22.87 -0.35 -3.59
N VAL A 326 -23.31 -0.17 -4.84
CA VAL A 326 -23.22 -1.15 -5.92
C VAL A 326 -22.09 -0.82 -6.90
N SER A 327 -21.97 0.46 -7.31
CA SER A 327 -21.00 0.85 -8.33
C SER A 327 -19.55 0.67 -7.85
N VAL A 328 -19.26 0.90 -6.58
CA VAL A 328 -17.91 0.71 -6.04
C VAL A 328 -17.45 -0.75 -6.15
N PRO A 329 -18.15 -1.76 -5.61
CA PRO A 329 -17.73 -3.15 -5.76
C PRO A 329 -17.74 -3.62 -7.22
N PHE A 330 -18.72 -3.19 -8.03
CA PHE A 330 -18.80 -3.55 -9.45
C PHE A 330 -17.61 -3.04 -10.25
N LEU A 331 -17.30 -1.74 -10.17
CA LEU A 331 -16.14 -1.15 -10.86
C LEU A 331 -14.82 -1.69 -10.33
N THR A 332 -14.74 -1.98 -9.03
CA THR A 332 -13.57 -2.64 -8.44
C THR A 332 -13.32 -3.99 -9.10
N LEU A 333 -14.37 -4.81 -9.25
CA LEU A 333 -14.26 -6.11 -9.90
C LEU A 333 -13.83 -5.99 -11.36
N LEU A 334 -14.46 -5.10 -12.15
CA LEU A 334 -14.10 -4.87 -13.54
C LEU A 334 -12.65 -4.38 -13.67
N CYS A 335 -12.25 -3.45 -12.82
CA CYS A 335 -10.88 -2.93 -12.80
C CYS A 335 -9.86 -4.02 -12.46
N LEU A 336 -10.13 -4.85 -11.46
CA LEU A 336 -9.25 -5.97 -11.09
C LEU A 336 -9.13 -6.98 -12.22
N LEU A 337 -10.24 -7.35 -12.85
CA LEU A 337 -10.24 -8.27 -13.99
C LEU A 337 -9.43 -7.71 -15.16
N GLY A 338 -9.70 -6.47 -15.57
CA GLY A 338 -8.96 -5.80 -16.64
C GLY A 338 -7.47 -5.68 -16.34
N SER A 339 -7.12 -5.24 -15.13
CA SER A 339 -5.73 -5.12 -14.69
C SER A 339 -5.02 -6.48 -14.63
N TYR A 340 -5.71 -7.52 -14.20
CA TYR A 340 -5.15 -8.87 -14.16
C TYR A 340 -4.97 -9.47 -15.57
N CYS A 341 -5.87 -9.18 -16.50
CA CYS A 341 -5.69 -9.52 -17.92
C CYS A 341 -4.42 -8.85 -18.50
N ILE A 342 -4.22 -7.56 -18.20
CA ILE A 342 -2.98 -6.85 -18.59
C ILE A 342 -1.75 -7.54 -17.99
N TYR A 343 -1.79 -7.92 -16.71
CA TYR A 343 -0.71 -8.69 -16.09
C TYR A 343 -0.42 -9.99 -16.83
N LEU A 344 -1.45 -10.76 -17.22
CA LEU A 344 -1.27 -12.01 -17.95
C LEU A 344 -0.60 -11.83 -19.34
N ILE A 345 -0.80 -10.67 -19.96
CA ILE A 345 -0.15 -10.30 -21.22
C ILE A 345 1.30 -9.86 -20.96
N LEU A 346 1.49 -8.89 -20.07
CA LEU A 346 2.79 -8.28 -19.80
C LEU A 346 3.81 -9.26 -19.24
N LYS A 347 3.39 -10.23 -18.42
CA LYS A 347 4.29 -11.25 -17.87
C LYS A 347 4.91 -12.18 -18.94
N ARG A 348 4.34 -12.21 -20.17
CA ARG A 348 4.91 -12.99 -21.27
C ARG A 348 6.12 -12.32 -21.91
N ILE A 349 6.33 -11.03 -21.65
CA ILE A 349 7.46 -10.26 -22.16
C ILE A 349 8.58 -10.33 -21.12
N PRO A 350 9.71 -11.04 -21.36
CA PRO A 350 10.70 -11.35 -20.33
C PRO A 350 11.29 -10.12 -19.65
N TRP A 351 11.59 -9.05 -20.42
CA TRP A 351 12.14 -7.81 -19.88
C TRP A 351 11.12 -7.08 -18.98
N VAL A 352 9.86 -6.99 -19.43
CA VAL A 352 8.75 -6.36 -18.66
C VAL A 352 8.51 -7.12 -17.37
N ASN A 353 8.43 -8.46 -17.45
CA ASN A 353 8.23 -9.31 -16.27
C ASN A 353 9.37 -9.23 -15.26
N ARG A 354 10.60 -8.94 -15.74
CA ARG A 354 11.77 -8.83 -14.87
C ARG A 354 11.90 -7.47 -14.18
N TRP A 355 11.52 -6.39 -14.88
CA TRP A 355 11.87 -5.02 -14.45
C TRP A 355 10.68 -4.09 -14.23
N LEU A 356 9.49 -4.40 -14.75
CA LEU A 356 8.34 -3.49 -14.71
C LEU A 356 7.13 -4.01 -13.94
N ILE A 357 7.03 -5.34 -13.66
CA ILE A 357 5.86 -5.94 -13.00
C ILE A 357 6.25 -7.01 -12.00
#